data_861df1d3c345749b4d8d391781896896
#
_entry.id   861df1d3c345749b4d8d391781896896
#
_cell.length_a   1.000
_cell.length_b   1.000
_cell.length_c   1.000
_cell.angle_alpha   90.00
_cell.angle_beta   90.00
_cell.angle_gamma   90.00
#
_symmetry.space_group_name_H-M   'P 1'
#
loop_
_entity.id
_entity.type
_entity.pdbx_description
1 polymer ?
#
loop_
_entity_poly.entity_id
_entity_poly.type
_entity_poly.pdbx_seq_one_letter_code
_entity_poly.pdbx_strand_id
1 'polypeptide(L)'
;MEPVVEVSGLCKAYEGRVVVDDVDLDVYEGEVVGLLGTNGAGKTTTVECIQGLRRPDAGHIRVLGLDPTRQPEAVRAVIGCQLQHSALPDRMKVDEAVGLFCRGPVADAEPLLVAFGLTEHRRRPFGALSGGQRQRLFLVLALVNRPRLVVLDELTEGLDPAARRDVWEAVRALRSAGTTVLLVTHYMDEAEALCHRVVVMRDGRIVDAGTPRQLVDRHGRWAHVRFSIDDRAGKVARLRALPGVADVVVRDTTVELVGDRTMIAWVGAWLAAEGPIPDDLWVRVPDLEDAVVHLLQDPVPTVEPVMEVAS
;
A
#
# COMPACT_ATOMS: atom_id res chain seq x y z
N MET A 1 -15.90 -15.96 -6.50
CA MET A 1 -16.06 -14.67 -7.22
C MET A 1 -14.98 -14.65 -8.30
N GLU A 2 -15.34 -14.23 -9.52
CA GLU A 2 -14.33 -14.07 -10.57
C GLU A 2 -13.50 -12.80 -10.29
N PRO A 3 -12.16 -12.84 -10.48
CA PRO A 3 -11.32 -11.68 -10.27
C PRO A 3 -11.57 -10.62 -11.35
N VAL A 4 -11.46 -9.36 -10.98
CA VAL A 4 -11.50 -8.20 -11.87
C VAL A 4 -10.15 -8.04 -12.59
N VAL A 5 -9.06 -8.36 -11.89
CA VAL A 5 -7.71 -8.53 -12.45
C VAL A 5 -7.22 -9.92 -12.11
N GLU A 6 -6.76 -10.63 -13.11
CA GLU A 6 -6.13 -11.94 -12.99
C GLU A 6 -4.78 -11.89 -13.71
N VAL A 7 -3.72 -12.18 -13.00
CA VAL A 7 -2.34 -12.23 -13.51
C VAL A 7 -1.76 -13.58 -13.13
N SER A 8 -1.23 -14.33 -14.11
CA SER A 8 -0.63 -15.63 -13.90
C SER A 8 0.71 -15.75 -14.60
N GLY A 9 1.76 -16.06 -13.85
CA GLY A 9 3.11 -16.30 -14.34
C GLY A 9 3.70 -15.11 -15.08
N LEU A 10 3.37 -13.88 -14.67
CA LEU A 10 3.82 -12.67 -15.35
C LEU A 10 5.33 -12.51 -15.28
N CYS A 11 5.98 -12.43 -16.46
CA CYS A 11 7.39 -12.13 -16.58
C CYS A 11 7.63 -10.93 -17.46
N LYS A 12 8.62 -10.09 -17.09
CA LYS A 12 9.11 -8.97 -17.88
C LYS A 12 10.59 -8.73 -17.66
N ALA A 13 11.33 -8.62 -18.76
CA ALA A 13 12.74 -8.26 -18.77
C ALA A 13 13.01 -7.05 -19.66
N TYR A 14 14.08 -6.32 -19.35
CA TYR A 14 14.62 -5.23 -20.16
C TYR A 14 16.11 -5.45 -20.33
N GLU A 15 16.59 -5.45 -21.57
CA GLU A 15 18.01 -5.61 -21.89
C GLU A 15 18.68 -6.80 -21.17
N GLY A 16 17.94 -7.92 -21.05
CA GLY A 16 18.41 -9.13 -20.36
C GLY A 16 18.28 -9.12 -18.83
N ARG A 17 17.85 -8.01 -18.22
CA ARG A 17 17.57 -7.94 -16.78
C ARG A 17 16.10 -8.24 -16.53
N VAL A 18 15.81 -9.28 -15.76
CA VAL A 18 14.44 -9.61 -15.29
C VAL A 18 14.01 -8.56 -14.27
N VAL A 19 12.86 -7.96 -14.48
CA VAL A 19 12.24 -6.93 -13.61
C VAL A 19 10.96 -7.45 -12.97
N VAL A 20 10.22 -8.32 -13.64
CA VAL A 20 9.08 -9.06 -13.10
C VAL A 20 9.31 -10.53 -13.41
N ASP A 21 9.20 -11.38 -12.41
CA ASP A 21 9.59 -12.78 -12.46
C ASP A 21 8.52 -13.65 -11.79
N ASP A 22 7.73 -14.34 -12.60
CA ASP A 22 6.70 -15.29 -12.20
C ASP A 22 5.69 -14.72 -11.19
N VAL A 23 5.07 -13.58 -11.53
CA VAL A 23 4.11 -12.89 -10.66
C VAL A 23 2.70 -13.39 -10.90
N ASP A 24 2.04 -13.87 -9.84
CA ASP A 24 0.62 -14.20 -9.76
C ASP A 24 -0.12 -13.18 -8.89
N LEU A 25 -1.17 -12.55 -9.41
CA LEU A 25 -1.93 -11.53 -8.71
C LEU A 25 -3.40 -11.54 -9.13
N ASP A 26 -4.29 -11.71 -8.16
CA ASP A 26 -5.73 -11.54 -8.35
C ASP A 26 -6.22 -10.30 -7.61
N VAL A 27 -7.18 -9.57 -8.21
CA VAL A 27 -7.91 -8.48 -7.56
C VAL A 27 -9.40 -8.73 -7.74
N TYR A 28 -10.15 -8.74 -6.65
CA TYR A 28 -11.59 -9.03 -6.68
C TYR A 28 -12.44 -7.76 -6.65
N GLU A 29 -13.69 -7.88 -7.12
CA GLU A 29 -14.62 -6.73 -7.21
C GLU A 29 -14.84 -6.08 -5.83
N GLY A 30 -14.75 -4.75 -5.76
CA GLY A 30 -14.89 -3.96 -4.54
C GLY A 30 -13.68 -4.04 -3.58
N GLU A 31 -12.63 -4.79 -3.96
CA GLU A 31 -11.40 -4.88 -3.16
C GLU A 31 -10.50 -3.65 -3.40
N VAL A 32 -9.85 -3.18 -2.35
CA VAL A 32 -8.69 -2.28 -2.44
C VAL A 32 -7.45 -3.11 -2.16
N VAL A 33 -6.65 -3.36 -3.19
CA VAL A 33 -5.39 -4.10 -3.10
C VAL A 33 -4.22 -3.12 -3.18
N GLY A 34 -3.35 -3.16 -2.17
CA GLY A 34 -2.09 -2.42 -2.16
C GLY A 34 -0.95 -3.26 -2.72
N LEU A 35 -0.23 -2.75 -3.71
CA LEU A 35 1.01 -3.33 -4.21
C LEU A 35 2.20 -2.57 -3.61
N LEU A 36 2.86 -3.18 -2.64
CA LEU A 36 3.98 -2.61 -1.89
C LEU A 36 5.33 -3.20 -2.34
N GLY A 37 6.40 -2.47 -2.08
CA GLY A 37 7.77 -2.91 -2.32
C GLY A 37 8.71 -1.74 -2.50
N THR A 38 10.02 -2.01 -2.47
CA THR A 38 11.06 -1.01 -2.71
C THR A 38 11.02 -0.46 -4.14
N ASN A 39 11.70 0.66 -4.35
CA ASN A 39 11.92 1.17 -5.71
C ASN A 39 12.69 0.13 -6.53
N GLY A 40 12.22 -0.12 -7.75
CA GLY A 40 12.79 -1.16 -8.61
C GLY A 40 12.28 -2.59 -8.34
N ALA A 41 11.35 -2.81 -7.40
CA ALA A 41 10.78 -4.14 -7.13
C ALA A 41 9.88 -4.70 -8.25
N GLY A 42 9.61 -3.94 -9.31
CA GLY A 42 8.79 -4.39 -10.44
C GLY A 42 7.33 -3.91 -10.40
N LYS A 43 6.91 -3.18 -9.37
CA LYS A 43 5.51 -2.72 -9.16
C LYS A 43 4.94 -1.98 -10.37
N THR A 44 5.59 -0.88 -10.78
CA THR A 44 5.15 -0.06 -11.93
C THR A 44 5.10 -0.87 -13.21
N THR A 45 6.09 -1.73 -13.47
CA THR A 45 6.12 -2.61 -14.64
C THR A 45 4.94 -3.59 -14.63
N THR A 46 4.63 -4.20 -13.48
CA THR A 46 3.48 -5.10 -13.32
C THR A 46 2.17 -4.36 -13.62
N VAL A 47 2.01 -3.16 -13.06
CA VAL A 47 0.82 -2.33 -13.25
C VAL A 47 0.69 -1.86 -14.71
N GLU A 48 1.78 -1.43 -15.34
CA GLU A 48 1.78 -1.05 -16.76
C GLU A 48 1.40 -2.23 -17.69
N CYS A 49 1.78 -3.46 -17.34
CA CYS A 49 1.31 -4.65 -18.06
C CYS A 49 -0.21 -4.87 -17.88
N ILE A 50 -0.74 -4.71 -16.65
CA ILE A 50 -2.18 -4.78 -16.37
C ILE A 50 -2.96 -3.72 -17.13
N GLN A 51 -2.43 -2.50 -17.25
CA GLN A 51 -3.05 -1.39 -18.00
C GLN A 51 -2.93 -1.51 -19.52
N GLY A 52 -2.19 -2.50 -20.03
CA GLY A 52 -1.90 -2.64 -21.45
C GLY A 52 -0.99 -1.53 -22.01
N LEU A 53 -0.19 -0.90 -21.16
CA LEU A 53 0.84 0.07 -21.54
C LEU A 53 2.16 -0.64 -21.89
N ARG A 54 2.37 -1.83 -21.35
CA ARG A 54 3.52 -2.69 -21.63
C ARG A 54 3.07 -4.10 -21.98
N ARG A 55 3.82 -4.72 -22.88
CA ARG A 55 3.61 -6.12 -23.23
C ARG A 55 4.49 -7.01 -22.34
N PRO A 56 3.93 -8.01 -21.63
CA PRO A 56 4.70 -9.01 -20.92
C PRO A 56 5.51 -9.88 -21.89
N ASP A 57 6.59 -10.48 -21.40
CA ASP A 57 7.40 -11.42 -22.15
C ASP A 57 6.87 -12.86 -21.98
N ALA A 58 6.27 -13.15 -20.81
CA ALA A 58 5.54 -14.40 -20.53
C ALA A 58 4.39 -14.16 -19.55
N GLY A 59 3.55 -15.18 -19.37
CA GLY A 59 2.38 -15.15 -18.50
C GLY A 59 1.12 -14.66 -19.20
N HIS A 60 0.04 -14.61 -18.41
CA HIS A 60 -1.28 -14.22 -18.88
C HIS A 60 -1.88 -13.16 -17.96
N ILE A 61 -2.56 -12.19 -18.57
CA ILE A 61 -3.27 -11.14 -17.83
C ILE A 61 -4.70 -11.04 -18.37
N ARG A 62 -5.67 -10.95 -17.44
CA ARG A 62 -7.05 -10.58 -17.75
C ARG A 62 -7.47 -9.41 -16.86
N VAL A 63 -8.10 -8.42 -17.47
CA VAL A 63 -8.64 -7.25 -16.79
C VAL A 63 -10.09 -7.08 -17.23
N LEU A 64 -11.05 -7.26 -16.31
CA LEU A 64 -12.47 -7.27 -16.63
C LEU A 64 -12.83 -8.23 -17.78
N GLY A 65 -12.15 -9.38 -17.86
CA GLY A 65 -12.29 -10.37 -18.92
C GLY A 65 -11.54 -10.06 -20.22
N LEU A 66 -10.92 -8.89 -20.35
CA LEU A 66 -10.15 -8.46 -21.52
C LEU A 66 -8.67 -8.83 -21.38
N ASP A 67 -8.02 -9.15 -22.49
CA ASP A 67 -6.57 -9.37 -22.55
C ASP A 67 -5.85 -8.06 -22.92
N PRO A 68 -5.09 -7.45 -21.99
CA PRO A 68 -4.43 -6.16 -22.24
C PRO A 68 -3.32 -6.25 -23.31
N THR A 69 -2.82 -7.44 -23.63
CA THR A 69 -1.82 -7.66 -24.68
C THR A 69 -2.45 -7.59 -26.07
N ARG A 70 -3.69 -8.07 -26.19
CA ARG A 70 -4.43 -8.16 -27.46
C ARG A 70 -5.38 -6.98 -27.66
N GLN A 71 -5.92 -6.45 -26.55
CA GLN A 71 -6.99 -5.43 -26.54
C GLN A 71 -6.63 -4.24 -25.62
N PRO A 72 -5.42 -3.65 -25.75
CA PRO A 72 -4.96 -2.61 -24.82
C PRO A 72 -5.87 -1.38 -24.76
N GLU A 73 -6.44 -0.97 -25.90
CA GLU A 73 -7.35 0.17 -25.98
C GLU A 73 -8.69 -0.13 -25.28
N ALA A 74 -9.21 -1.35 -25.45
CA ALA A 74 -10.43 -1.78 -24.79
C ALA A 74 -10.26 -1.80 -23.25
N VAL A 75 -9.10 -2.31 -22.76
CA VAL A 75 -8.78 -2.28 -21.33
C VAL A 75 -8.72 -0.84 -20.82
N ARG A 76 -7.94 0.04 -21.48
CA ARG A 76 -7.83 1.46 -21.09
C ARG A 76 -9.17 2.20 -21.17
N ALA A 77 -10.08 1.71 -21.97
CA ALA A 77 -11.41 2.27 -22.06
C ALA A 77 -12.30 1.98 -20.86
N VAL A 78 -12.07 0.90 -20.11
CA VAL A 78 -12.95 0.44 -19.02
C VAL A 78 -12.33 0.60 -17.63
N ILE A 79 -11.03 0.95 -17.56
CA ILE A 79 -10.34 1.23 -16.30
C ILE A 79 -10.12 2.74 -16.12
N GLY A 80 -10.04 3.19 -14.87
CA GLY A 80 -9.55 4.51 -14.50
C GLY A 80 -8.09 4.41 -14.10
N CYS A 81 -7.25 5.33 -14.56
CA CYS A 81 -5.83 5.32 -14.22
C CYS A 81 -5.39 6.70 -13.77
N GLN A 82 -4.66 6.75 -12.66
CA GLN A 82 -3.81 7.85 -12.31
C GLN A 82 -2.36 7.36 -12.33
N LEU A 83 -1.54 7.95 -13.18
CA LEU A 83 -0.13 7.59 -13.34
C LEU A 83 0.75 8.48 -12.44
N GLN A 84 1.89 7.95 -12.01
CA GLN A 84 2.86 8.63 -11.13
C GLN A 84 3.25 10.04 -11.66
N HIS A 85 3.47 10.19 -12.95
CA HIS A 85 3.88 11.45 -13.57
C HIS A 85 2.77 12.07 -14.42
N SER A 86 1.57 12.18 -13.85
CA SER A 86 0.46 12.85 -14.54
C SER A 86 0.65 14.37 -14.51
N ALA A 87 0.56 15.00 -15.68
CA ALA A 87 0.60 16.44 -15.82
C ALA A 87 -0.45 16.91 -16.84
N LEU A 88 -1.01 18.08 -16.56
CA LEU A 88 -1.88 18.80 -17.51
C LEU A 88 -1.21 20.14 -17.85
N PRO A 89 -1.52 20.75 -19.00
CA PRO A 89 -1.03 22.08 -19.33
C PRO A 89 -1.40 23.08 -18.22
N ASP A 90 -0.45 23.89 -17.77
CA ASP A 90 -0.62 24.83 -16.65
C ASP A 90 -1.83 25.76 -16.81
N ARG A 91 -2.16 26.16 -18.05
CA ARG A 91 -3.27 27.06 -18.36
C ARG A 91 -4.61 26.35 -18.51
N MET A 92 -4.64 25.01 -18.55
CA MET A 92 -5.87 24.23 -18.69
C MET A 92 -6.70 24.36 -17.41
N LYS A 93 -7.98 24.72 -17.55
CA LYS A 93 -8.89 24.83 -16.43
C LYS A 93 -9.39 23.45 -16.00
N VAL A 94 -9.84 23.34 -14.76
CA VAL A 94 -10.43 22.08 -14.21
C VAL A 94 -11.59 21.60 -15.10
N ASP A 95 -12.52 22.49 -15.50
CA ASP A 95 -13.65 22.11 -16.38
C ASP A 95 -13.19 21.64 -17.75
N GLU A 96 -12.17 22.23 -18.30
CA GLU A 96 -11.60 21.84 -19.60
C GLU A 96 -10.93 20.47 -19.51
N ALA A 97 -10.21 20.20 -18.41
CA ALA A 97 -9.64 18.90 -18.14
C ALA A 97 -10.73 17.82 -17.99
N VAL A 98 -11.77 18.09 -17.19
CA VAL A 98 -12.91 17.18 -17.04
C VAL A 98 -13.58 16.92 -18.38
N GLY A 99 -13.82 17.96 -19.20
CA GLY A 99 -14.42 17.81 -20.53
C GLY A 99 -13.58 16.98 -21.50
N LEU A 100 -12.26 17.02 -21.38
CA LEU A 100 -11.34 16.22 -22.19
C LEU A 100 -11.41 14.71 -21.86
N PHE A 101 -11.56 14.38 -20.57
CA PHE A 101 -11.54 12.99 -20.11
C PHE A 101 -12.95 12.36 -20.01
N CYS A 102 -14.00 13.17 -19.82
CA CYS A 102 -15.37 12.70 -19.73
C CYS A 102 -15.89 12.27 -21.11
N ARG A 103 -16.41 11.05 -21.19
CA ARG A 103 -17.05 10.53 -22.43
C ARG A 103 -18.50 10.96 -22.58
N GLY A 104 -19.11 11.39 -21.49
CA GLY A 104 -20.49 11.89 -21.42
C GLY A 104 -20.54 13.41 -21.24
N PRO A 105 -21.71 13.95 -20.92
CA PRO A 105 -21.86 15.36 -20.55
C PRO A 105 -21.00 15.72 -19.35
N VAL A 106 -20.30 16.86 -19.38
CA VAL A 106 -19.46 17.35 -18.25
C VAL A 106 -20.27 17.47 -16.94
N ALA A 107 -21.58 17.70 -17.05
CA ALA A 107 -22.49 17.73 -15.91
C ALA A 107 -22.50 16.41 -15.10
N ASP A 108 -22.18 15.27 -15.71
CA ASP A 108 -22.10 13.98 -15.04
C ASP A 108 -20.91 13.88 -14.05
N ALA A 109 -19.92 14.77 -14.19
CA ALA A 109 -18.80 14.90 -13.28
C ALA A 109 -19.10 15.76 -12.05
N GLU A 110 -20.22 16.47 -12.00
CA GLU A 110 -20.57 17.35 -10.88
C GLU A 110 -20.51 16.64 -9.50
N PRO A 111 -21.10 15.44 -9.34
CA PRO A 111 -21.01 14.74 -8.03
C PRO A 111 -19.57 14.46 -7.60
N LEU A 112 -18.67 14.17 -8.56
CA LEU A 112 -17.26 13.97 -8.27
C LEU A 112 -16.58 15.27 -7.89
N LEU A 113 -16.80 16.36 -8.62
CA LEU A 113 -16.24 17.67 -8.30
C LEU A 113 -16.68 18.15 -6.91
N VAL A 114 -17.92 17.89 -6.51
CA VAL A 114 -18.42 18.16 -5.16
C VAL A 114 -17.70 17.28 -4.13
N ALA A 115 -17.70 15.97 -4.36
CA ALA A 115 -17.10 14.99 -3.42
C ALA A 115 -15.60 15.23 -3.19
N PHE A 116 -14.88 15.69 -4.21
CA PHE A 116 -13.45 15.99 -4.15
C PHE A 116 -13.13 17.47 -3.83
N GLY A 117 -14.16 18.30 -3.50
CA GLY A 117 -13.98 19.71 -3.11
C GLY A 117 -13.38 20.58 -4.19
N LEU A 118 -13.71 20.32 -5.47
CA LEU A 118 -13.19 21.06 -6.63
C LEU A 118 -14.21 21.98 -7.30
N THR A 119 -15.44 22.07 -6.81
CA THR A 119 -16.53 22.86 -7.39
C THR A 119 -16.15 24.34 -7.53
N GLU A 120 -15.58 24.94 -6.50
CA GLU A 120 -15.15 26.36 -6.53
C GLU A 120 -13.91 26.59 -7.40
N HIS A 121 -13.21 25.52 -7.78
CA HIS A 121 -11.96 25.57 -8.55
C HIS A 121 -12.15 25.28 -10.04
N ARG A 122 -13.37 25.06 -10.50
CA ARG A 122 -13.69 24.66 -11.89
C ARG A 122 -13.04 25.53 -12.96
N ARG A 123 -13.02 26.84 -12.73
CA ARG A 123 -12.42 27.83 -13.65
C ARG A 123 -10.95 28.14 -13.39
N ARG A 124 -10.37 27.52 -12.34
CA ARG A 124 -8.94 27.72 -12.02
C ARG A 124 -8.06 26.96 -13.01
N PRO A 125 -6.95 27.58 -13.47
CA PRO A 125 -5.93 26.89 -14.24
C PRO A 125 -5.23 25.82 -13.38
N PHE A 126 -4.83 24.72 -13.99
CA PHE A 126 -4.11 23.61 -13.33
C PHE A 126 -2.85 24.07 -12.59
N GLY A 127 -2.05 24.98 -13.20
CA GLY A 127 -0.85 25.53 -12.56
C GLY A 127 -1.11 26.33 -11.30
N ALA A 128 -2.34 26.84 -11.08
CA ALA A 128 -2.73 27.61 -9.89
C ALA A 128 -3.34 26.73 -8.78
N LEU A 129 -3.48 25.42 -9.00
CA LEU A 129 -3.95 24.47 -7.98
C LEU A 129 -2.81 24.11 -7.01
N SER A 130 -3.15 23.88 -5.74
CA SER A 130 -2.22 23.26 -4.80
C SER A 130 -1.92 21.81 -5.15
N GLY A 131 -0.87 21.21 -4.60
CA GLY A 131 -0.53 19.80 -4.83
C GLY A 131 -1.71 18.87 -4.53
N GLY A 132 -2.36 19.02 -3.38
CA GLY A 132 -3.55 18.23 -3.02
C GLY A 132 -4.76 18.46 -3.94
N GLN A 133 -4.95 19.72 -4.45
CA GLN A 133 -6.01 19.99 -5.42
C GLN A 133 -5.73 19.35 -6.78
N ARG A 134 -4.48 19.34 -7.23
CA ARG A 134 -4.06 18.64 -8.45
C ARG A 134 -4.30 17.15 -8.32
N GLN A 135 -3.93 16.57 -7.20
CA GLN A 135 -4.11 15.15 -6.95
C GLN A 135 -5.59 14.74 -6.94
N ARG A 136 -6.44 15.55 -6.26
CA ARG A 136 -7.89 15.34 -6.27
C ARG A 136 -8.49 15.49 -7.68
N LEU A 137 -7.95 16.41 -8.50
CA LEU A 137 -8.36 16.52 -9.90
C LEU A 137 -8.01 15.24 -10.68
N PHE A 138 -6.80 14.71 -10.54
CA PHE A 138 -6.44 13.44 -11.21
C PHE A 138 -7.33 12.28 -10.79
N LEU A 139 -7.73 12.22 -9.51
CA LEU A 139 -8.73 11.24 -9.05
C LEU A 139 -10.08 11.44 -9.75
N VAL A 140 -10.57 12.67 -9.85
CA VAL A 140 -11.80 12.98 -10.59
C VAL A 140 -11.69 12.50 -12.04
N LEU A 141 -10.56 12.79 -12.71
CA LEU A 141 -10.33 12.38 -14.10
C LEU A 141 -10.27 10.85 -14.27
N ALA A 142 -9.67 10.15 -13.31
CA ALA A 142 -9.66 8.69 -13.31
C ALA A 142 -11.05 8.08 -13.11
N LEU A 143 -11.95 8.78 -12.43
CA LEU A 143 -13.28 8.29 -12.03
C LEU A 143 -14.44 8.77 -12.91
N VAL A 144 -14.22 9.83 -13.71
CA VAL A 144 -15.29 10.54 -14.42
C VAL A 144 -16.13 9.63 -15.32
N ASN A 145 -15.56 8.55 -15.83
CA ASN A 145 -16.24 7.56 -16.64
C ASN A 145 -16.79 6.35 -15.86
N ARG A 146 -16.86 6.44 -14.52
CA ARG A 146 -17.37 5.39 -13.60
C ARG A 146 -16.75 4.02 -13.87
N PRO A 147 -15.42 3.89 -13.84
CA PRO A 147 -14.76 2.62 -14.10
C PRO A 147 -15.04 1.62 -12.98
N ARG A 148 -15.04 0.31 -13.34
CA ARG A 148 -15.14 -0.77 -12.33
C ARG A 148 -13.82 -1.04 -11.61
N LEU A 149 -12.70 -0.67 -12.25
CA LEU A 149 -11.35 -0.77 -11.71
C LEU A 149 -10.63 0.57 -11.85
N VAL A 150 -10.03 1.02 -10.76
CA VAL A 150 -9.15 2.20 -10.74
C VAL A 150 -7.75 1.77 -10.32
N VAL A 151 -6.76 2.22 -11.06
CA VAL A 151 -5.34 2.02 -10.76
C VAL A 151 -4.75 3.35 -10.33
N LEU A 152 -4.20 3.39 -9.11
CA LEU A 152 -3.63 4.57 -8.48
C LEU A 152 -2.16 4.31 -8.19
N ASP A 153 -1.26 5.05 -8.82
CA ASP A 153 0.18 4.87 -8.66
C ASP A 153 0.79 6.07 -7.92
N GLU A 154 1.34 5.81 -6.73
CA GLU A 154 1.98 6.78 -5.82
C GLU A 154 1.12 8.03 -5.55
N LEU A 155 -0.13 7.77 -5.20
CA LEU A 155 -1.22 8.76 -5.10
C LEU A 155 -0.90 9.95 -4.20
N THR A 156 -0.14 9.77 -3.13
CA THR A 156 0.11 10.80 -2.11
C THR A 156 1.55 11.30 -2.09
N GLU A 157 2.34 10.96 -3.11
CA GLU A 157 3.72 11.42 -3.21
C GLU A 157 3.80 12.96 -3.24
N GLY A 158 4.69 13.52 -2.42
CA GLY A 158 4.91 14.96 -2.35
C GLY A 158 3.79 15.78 -1.72
N LEU A 159 2.77 15.16 -1.14
CA LEU A 159 1.71 15.84 -0.40
C LEU A 159 2.10 16.04 1.08
N ASP A 160 1.66 17.17 1.62
CA ASP A 160 1.72 17.39 3.07
C ASP A 160 0.72 16.47 3.81
N PRO A 161 0.89 16.28 5.15
CA PRO A 161 0.03 15.35 5.91
C PRO A 161 -1.46 15.67 5.89
N ALA A 162 -1.86 16.94 5.73
CA ALA A 162 -3.27 17.32 5.66
C ALA A 162 -3.86 16.94 4.30
N ALA A 163 -3.18 17.33 3.20
CA ALA A 163 -3.57 16.95 1.85
C ALA A 163 -3.63 15.43 1.64
N ARG A 164 -2.69 14.67 2.26
CA ARG A 164 -2.70 13.21 2.24
C ARG A 164 -3.97 12.64 2.86
N ARG A 165 -4.40 13.15 4.02
CA ARG A 165 -5.64 12.70 4.68
C ARG A 165 -6.88 12.96 3.81
N ASP A 166 -6.97 14.13 3.19
CA ASP A 166 -8.08 14.47 2.28
C ASP A 166 -8.17 13.46 1.12
N VAL A 167 -7.01 13.08 0.56
CA VAL A 167 -6.94 12.07 -0.52
C VAL A 167 -7.35 10.69 -0.02
N TRP A 168 -6.92 10.29 1.18
CA TRP A 168 -7.32 9.02 1.79
C TRP A 168 -8.83 8.95 2.05
N GLU A 169 -9.44 10.05 2.49
CA GLU A 169 -10.90 10.11 2.65
C GLU A 169 -11.60 9.91 1.31
N ALA A 170 -11.08 10.51 0.25
CA ALA A 170 -11.60 10.31 -1.09
C ALA A 170 -11.51 8.84 -1.55
N VAL A 171 -10.37 8.18 -1.33
CA VAL A 171 -10.22 6.75 -1.65
C VAL A 171 -11.13 5.87 -0.79
N ARG A 172 -11.31 6.19 0.51
CA ARG A 172 -12.29 5.49 1.37
C ARG A 172 -13.73 5.64 0.85
N ALA A 173 -14.08 6.80 0.32
CA ALA A 173 -15.39 7.00 -0.30
C ALA A 173 -15.58 6.11 -1.55
N LEU A 174 -14.55 5.96 -2.40
CA LEU A 174 -14.56 5.03 -3.52
C LEU A 174 -14.77 3.58 -3.08
N ARG A 175 -14.02 3.17 -2.07
CA ARG A 175 -14.16 1.85 -1.44
C ARG A 175 -15.59 1.61 -0.97
N SER A 176 -16.18 2.58 -0.26
CA SER A 176 -17.56 2.49 0.24
C SER A 176 -18.59 2.43 -0.88
N ALA A 177 -18.28 3.00 -2.05
CA ALA A 177 -19.10 2.92 -3.25
C ALA A 177 -18.93 1.60 -4.04
N GLY A 178 -18.06 0.68 -3.57
CA GLY A 178 -17.82 -0.62 -4.20
C GLY A 178 -16.87 -0.58 -5.40
N THR A 179 -16.14 0.53 -5.61
CA THR A 179 -15.14 0.63 -6.67
C THR A 179 -13.94 -0.24 -6.34
N THR A 180 -13.49 -1.05 -7.29
CA THR A 180 -12.25 -1.85 -7.16
C THR A 180 -11.04 -0.95 -7.35
N VAL A 181 -10.04 -1.04 -6.47
CA VAL A 181 -8.84 -0.19 -6.52
C VAL A 181 -7.58 -1.05 -6.44
N LEU A 182 -6.68 -0.86 -7.39
CA LEU A 182 -5.29 -1.31 -7.30
C LEU A 182 -4.42 -0.10 -6.96
N LEU A 183 -3.89 -0.06 -5.73
CA LEU A 183 -3.07 1.02 -5.21
C LEU A 183 -1.61 0.60 -5.21
N VAL A 184 -0.76 1.34 -5.92
CA VAL A 184 0.69 1.18 -5.85
C VAL A 184 1.24 2.24 -4.92
N THR A 185 1.93 1.83 -3.89
CA THR A 185 2.52 2.77 -2.93
C THR A 185 3.78 2.18 -2.28
N HIS A 186 4.61 3.04 -1.78
CA HIS A 186 5.71 2.69 -0.89
C HIS A 186 5.47 3.19 0.56
N TYR A 187 4.31 3.83 0.80
CA TYR A 187 3.89 4.32 2.11
C TYR A 187 3.07 3.25 2.83
N MET A 188 3.59 2.74 3.96
CA MET A 188 2.96 1.67 4.73
C MET A 188 1.71 2.15 5.46
N ASP A 189 1.72 3.38 5.96
CA ASP A 189 0.58 4.05 6.58
C ASP A 189 -0.61 4.20 5.60
N GLU A 190 -0.34 4.48 4.33
CA GLU A 190 -1.36 4.53 3.27
C GLU A 190 -1.97 3.15 3.02
N ALA A 191 -1.13 2.12 2.90
CA ALA A 191 -1.59 0.76 2.69
C ALA A 191 -2.41 0.24 3.88
N GLU A 192 -1.97 0.52 5.12
CA GLU A 192 -2.69 0.14 6.33
C GLU A 192 -4.04 0.85 6.45
N ALA A 193 -4.10 2.14 6.08
CA ALA A 193 -5.31 2.96 6.16
C ALA A 193 -6.36 2.62 5.11
N LEU A 194 -5.96 2.16 3.92
CA LEU A 194 -6.82 2.07 2.74
C LEU A 194 -7.08 0.64 2.27
N CYS A 195 -6.07 -0.24 2.34
CA CYS A 195 -6.14 -1.54 1.68
C CYS A 195 -6.88 -2.60 2.50
N HIS A 196 -7.66 -3.44 1.81
CA HIS A 196 -8.20 -4.67 2.37
C HIS A 196 -7.12 -5.75 2.41
N ARG A 197 -6.30 -5.81 1.36
CA ARG A 197 -5.19 -6.73 1.19
C ARG A 197 -3.99 -6.01 0.61
N VAL A 198 -2.83 -6.43 1.05
CA VAL A 198 -1.54 -5.92 0.63
C VAL A 198 -0.75 -7.07 0.02
N VAL A 199 -0.11 -6.80 -1.11
CA VAL A 199 0.79 -7.69 -1.82
C VAL A 199 2.17 -7.05 -1.77
N VAL A 200 3.16 -7.76 -1.25
CA VAL A 200 4.52 -7.25 -1.10
C VAL A 200 5.40 -7.83 -2.21
N MET A 201 6.01 -6.94 -3.00
CA MET A 201 6.94 -7.30 -4.06
C MET A 201 8.38 -7.00 -3.67
N ARG A 202 9.28 -7.92 -4.02
CA ARG A 202 10.73 -7.77 -3.90
C ARG A 202 11.42 -8.46 -5.07
N ASP A 203 12.38 -7.77 -5.71
CA ASP A 203 13.20 -8.32 -6.79
C ASP A 203 12.41 -8.99 -7.92
N GLY A 204 11.29 -8.34 -8.29
CA GLY A 204 10.40 -8.81 -9.35
C GLY A 204 9.39 -9.90 -8.95
N ARG A 205 9.38 -10.37 -7.71
CA ARG A 205 8.53 -11.45 -7.22
C ARG A 205 7.60 -10.99 -6.11
N ILE A 206 6.45 -11.65 -5.96
CA ILE A 206 5.61 -11.51 -4.77
C ILE A 206 6.22 -12.37 -3.66
N VAL A 207 6.52 -11.75 -2.51
CA VAL A 207 7.12 -12.44 -1.36
C VAL A 207 6.08 -12.80 -0.30
N ASP A 208 5.00 -12.02 -0.15
CA ASP A 208 3.84 -12.36 0.69
C ASP A 208 2.63 -11.51 0.32
N ALA A 209 1.44 -11.97 0.68
CA ALA A 209 0.19 -11.26 0.53
C ALA A 209 -0.77 -11.56 1.69
N GLY A 210 -1.54 -10.55 2.11
CA GLY A 210 -2.53 -10.70 3.18
C GLY A 210 -3.16 -9.38 3.56
N THR A 211 -4.08 -9.40 4.53
CA THR A 211 -4.52 -8.15 5.14
C THR A 211 -3.34 -7.48 5.87
N PRO A 212 -3.32 -6.14 6.05
CA PRO A 212 -2.28 -5.47 6.83
C PRO A 212 -2.03 -6.18 8.16
N ARG A 213 -3.10 -6.52 8.89
CA ARG A 213 -3.01 -7.23 10.17
C ARG A 213 -2.36 -8.60 10.05
N GLN A 214 -2.72 -9.40 9.01
CA GLN A 214 -2.12 -10.72 8.81
C GLN A 214 -0.62 -10.63 8.53
N LEU A 215 -0.18 -9.63 7.76
CA LEU A 215 1.25 -9.40 7.51
C LEU A 215 1.98 -9.04 8.81
N VAL A 216 1.39 -8.14 9.61
CA VAL A 216 1.95 -7.78 10.93
C VAL A 216 1.98 -8.99 11.88
N ASP A 217 0.94 -9.81 11.89
CA ASP A 217 0.90 -11.01 12.77
C ASP A 217 1.94 -12.07 12.35
N ARG A 218 2.28 -12.17 11.06
CA ARG A 218 3.30 -13.11 10.55
C ARG A 218 4.73 -12.58 10.65
N HIS A 219 4.94 -11.29 10.42
CA HIS A 219 6.27 -10.70 10.20
C HIS A 219 6.63 -9.58 11.18
N GLY A 220 5.66 -8.99 11.89
CA GLY A 220 5.89 -8.00 12.94
C GLY A 220 6.39 -8.67 14.21
N ARG A 221 7.73 -8.87 14.31
CA ARG A 221 8.32 -9.73 15.36
C ARG A 221 8.28 -9.13 16.75
N TRP A 222 8.58 -7.84 16.90
CA TRP A 222 8.98 -7.33 18.20
C TRP A 222 8.18 -6.12 18.64
N ALA A 223 7.59 -6.24 19.83
CA ALA A 223 7.11 -5.10 20.60
C ALA A 223 8.26 -4.53 21.42
N HIS A 224 8.22 -3.23 21.67
CA HIS A 224 9.17 -2.52 22.50
C HIS A 224 8.45 -1.87 23.66
N VAL A 225 9.02 -1.98 24.86
CA VAL A 225 8.56 -1.28 26.05
C VAL A 225 9.75 -0.58 26.68
N ARG A 226 9.65 0.73 26.89
CA ARG A 226 10.73 1.55 27.44
C ARG A 226 10.21 2.38 28.61
N PHE A 227 10.97 2.44 29.70
CA PHE A 227 10.69 3.26 30.86
C PHE A 227 11.93 3.46 31.71
N SER A 228 11.90 4.47 32.59
CA SER A 228 12.97 4.69 33.58
C SER A 228 12.79 3.83 34.84
N ILE A 229 13.91 3.42 35.41
CA ILE A 229 13.95 2.59 36.66
C ILE A 229 14.99 3.14 37.62
N ASP A 230 14.54 3.45 38.87
CA ASP A 230 15.40 4.09 39.89
C ASP A 230 16.36 3.13 40.56
N ASP A 231 15.93 1.87 40.82
CA ASP A 231 16.75 0.84 41.44
C ASP A 231 16.86 -0.39 40.51
N ARG A 232 18.09 -0.68 40.09
CA ARG A 232 18.38 -1.75 39.13
C ARG A 232 18.68 -3.10 39.76
N ALA A 233 19.00 -3.12 41.05
CA ALA A 233 19.45 -4.34 41.75
C ALA A 233 18.34 -5.41 41.70
N GLY A 234 18.54 -6.43 40.89
CA GLY A 234 17.62 -7.55 40.71
C GLY A 234 16.40 -7.30 39.84
N LYS A 235 16.00 -6.03 39.54
CA LYS A 235 14.82 -5.73 38.69
C LYS A 235 15.04 -6.11 37.24
N VAL A 236 16.22 -5.86 36.70
CA VAL A 236 16.56 -6.22 35.30
C VAL A 236 16.52 -7.74 35.09
N ALA A 237 16.99 -8.52 36.03
CA ALA A 237 16.94 -9.99 36.00
C ALA A 237 15.48 -10.49 35.98
N ARG A 238 14.62 -9.87 36.81
CA ARG A 238 13.18 -10.18 36.85
C ARG A 238 12.47 -9.80 35.56
N LEU A 239 12.79 -8.64 34.95
CA LEU A 239 12.26 -8.22 33.67
C LEU A 239 12.66 -9.19 32.54
N ARG A 240 13.92 -9.67 32.53
CA ARG A 240 14.37 -10.69 31.55
C ARG A 240 13.64 -12.03 31.69
N ALA A 241 13.17 -12.34 32.91
CA ALA A 241 12.44 -13.57 33.16
C ALA A 241 10.95 -13.51 32.85
N LEU A 242 10.42 -12.34 32.46
CA LEU A 242 9.01 -12.21 32.12
C LEU A 242 8.70 -12.96 30.81
N PRO A 243 7.51 -13.58 30.73
CA PRO A 243 7.08 -14.25 29.50
C PRO A 243 7.03 -13.30 28.32
N GLY A 244 7.48 -13.76 27.15
CA GLY A 244 7.49 -12.99 25.91
C GLY A 244 8.65 -12.00 25.77
N VAL A 245 9.48 -11.78 26.80
CA VAL A 245 10.68 -10.95 26.71
C VAL A 245 11.79 -11.72 26.02
N ALA A 246 12.32 -11.15 24.93
CA ALA A 246 13.44 -11.69 24.18
C ALA A 246 14.77 -11.05 24.59
N ASP A 247 14.78 -9.74 24.83
CA ASP A 247 15.97 -9.02 25.28
C ASP A 247 15.61 -7.83 26.17
N VAL A 248 16.59 -7.42 27.02
CA VAL A 248 16.50 -6.24 27.89
C VAL A 248 17.79 -5.45 27.79
N VAL A 249 17.70 -4.26 27.23
CA VAL A 249 18.80 -3.31 27.12
C VAL A 249 18.67 -2.24 28.19
N VAL A 250 19.76 -1.96 28.90
CA VAL A 250 19.80 -0.93 29.94
C VAL A 250 20.77 0.17 29.52
N ARG A 251 20.26 1.41 29.47
CA ARG A 251 21.06 2.61 29.18
C ARG A 251 20.78 3.64 30.27
N ASP A 252 21.79 3.97 31.03
CA ASP A 252 21.67 4.89 32.18
C ASP A 252 20.49 4.51 33.09
N THR A 253 19.48 5.31 33.26
CA THR A 253 18.26 5.03 34.05
C THR A 253 17.15 4.37 33.22
N THR A 254 17.31 4.26 31.90
CA THR A 254 16.29 3.74 31.00
C THR A 254 16.49 2.25 30.74
N VAL A 255 15.41 1.50 30.84
CA VAL A 255 15.32 0.09 30.44
C VAL A 255 14.46 -0.01 29.19
N GLU A 256 14.95 -0.70 28.17
CA GLU A 256 14.20 -1.05 26.98
C GLU A 256 14.08 -2.57 26.88
N LEU A 257 12.85 -3.05 26.84
CA LEU A 257 12.51 -4.47 26.64
C LEU A 257 12.06 -4.67 25.20
N VAL A 258 12.52 -5.76 24.61
CA VAL A 258 12.14 -6.22 23.28
C VAL A 258 11.59 -7.63 23.41
N GLY A 259 10.43 -7.89 22.80
CA GLY A 259 9.79 -9.20 22.91
C GLY A 259 8.51 -9.29 22.09
N ASP A 260 7.81 -10.42 22.20
CA ASP A 260 6.52 -10.56 21.54
C ASP A 260 5.42 -9.68 22.18
N ARG A 261 4.27 -9.58 21.52
CA ARG A 261 3.17 -8.72 21.99
C ARG A 261 2.64 -9.09 23.39
N THR A 262 2.80 -10.35 23.80
CA THR A 262 2.32 -10.80 25.12
C THR A 262 3.16 -10.21 26.24
N MET A 263 4.42 -9.88 25.96
CA MET A 263 5.33 -9.19 26.88
C MET A 263 4.71 -7.91 27.48
N ILE A 264 3.96 -7.14 26.67
CA ILE A 264 3.37 -5.85 27.08
C ILE A 264 2.47 -6.04 28.31
N ALA A 265 1.64 -7.08 28.32
CA ALA A 265 0.75 -7.38 29.45
C ALA A 265 1.54 -7.78 30.71
N TRP A 266 2.58 -8.60 30.56
CA TRP A 266 3.42 -9.02 31.67
C TRP A 266 4.25 -7.88 32.25
N VAL A 267 4.82 -7.02 31.40
CA VAL A 267 5.54 -5.82 31.84
C VAL A 267 4.58 -4.85 32.54
N GLY A 268 3.38 -4.65 32.01
CA GLY A 268 2.36 -3.81 32.64
C GLY A 268 1.95 -4.33 34.02
N ALA A 269 1.71 -5.64 34.16
CA ALA A 269 1.41 -6.27 35.43
C ALA A 269 2.58 -6.15 36.43
N TRP A 270 3.81 -6.35 35.96
CA TRP A 270 5.01 -6.20 36.77
C TRP A 270 5.17 -4.76 37.27
N LEU A 271 5.03 -3.74 36.38
CA LEU A 271 5.10 -2.33 36.77
C LEU A 271 4.05 -1.97 37.81
N ALA A 272 2.82 -2.43 37.66
CA ALA A 272 1.75 -2.18 38.63
C ALA A 272 2.02 -2.81 40.02
N ALA A 273 2.75 -3.92 40.06
CA ALA A 273 3.14 -4.57 41.31
C ALA A 273 4.34 -3.91 42.01
N GLU A 274 5.23 -3.25 41.25
CA GLU A 274 6.43 -2.59 41.79
C GLU A 274 6.16 -1.17 42.33
N GLY A 275 5.05 -0.53 41.95
CA GLY A 275 4.70 0.81 42.42
C GLY A 275 3.96 1.66 41.37
N PRO A 276 4.08 3.00 41.46
CA PRO A 276 3.47 3.87 40.45
C PRO A 276 4.10 3.63 39.09
N ILE A 277 3.24 3.63 38.05
CA ILE A 277 3.69 3.48 36.66
C ILE A 277 4.56 4.69 36.28
N PRO A 278 5.75 4.48 35.69
CA PRO A 278 6.61 5.58 35.26
C PRO A 278 5.92 6.49 34.25
N ASP A 279 6.05 7.80 34.43
CA ASP A 279 5.43 8.81 33.53
C ASP A 279 6.02 8.77 32.10
N ASP A 280 7.24 8.25 31.96
CA ASP A 280 7.94 8.08 30.69
C ASP A 280 7.73 6.69 30.05
N LEU A 281 6.74 5.91 30.53
CA LEU A 281 6.41 4.63 29.94
C LEU A 281 6.02 4.81 28.45
N TRP A 282 6.82 4.19 27.59
CA TRP A 282 6.58 4.17 26.16
C TRP A 282 6.46 2.73 25.66
N VAL A 283 5.44 2.50 24.81
CA VAL A 283 5.16 1.18 24.25
C VAL A 283 5.02 1.33 22.72
N ARG A 284 5.78 0.54 21.97
CA ARG A 284 5.63 0.40 20.52
C ARG A 284 5.21 -1.03 20.19
N VAL A 285 4.10 -1.13 19.48
CA VAL A 285 3.61 -2.40 18.91
C VAL A 285 4.07 -2.45 17.46
N PRO A 286 4.50 -3.59 16.94
CA PRO A 286 4.88 -3.70 15.53
C PRO A 286 3.71 -3.35 14.62
N ASP A 287 3.99 -2.60 13.57
CA ASP A 287 3.08 -2.14 12.54
C ASP A 287 3.39 -2.78 11.16
N LEU A 288 2.69 -2.34 10.12
CA LEU A 288 2.90 -2.85 8.77
C LEU A 288 4.30 -2.50 8.24
N GLU A 289 4.87 -1.36 8.66
CA GLU A 289 6.23 -0.97 8.26
C GLU A 289 7.26 -1.97 8.79
N ASP A 290 7.18 -2.33 10.07
CA ASP A 290 8.06 -3.33 10.68
C ASP A 290 7.96 -4.68 9.94
N ALA A 291 6.74 -5.11 9.63
CA ALA A 291 6.48 -6.36 8.91
C ALA A 291 7.07 -6.37 7.49
N VAL A 292 6.85 -5.29 6.74
CA VAL A 292 7.33 -5.16 5.36
C VAL A 292 8.85 -4.99 5.31
N VAL A 293 9.43 -4.19 6.21
CA VAL A 293 10.90 -4.05 6.31
C VAL A 293 11.55 -5.41 6.55
N HIS A 294 10.96 -6.23 7.43
CA HIS A 294 11.46 -7.58 7.67
C HIS A 294 11.36 -8.47 6.44
N LEU A 295 10.20 -8.48 5.76
CA LEU A 295 10.00 -9.20 4.50
C LEU A 295 11.00 -8.80 3.39
N LEU A 296 11.39 -7.53 3.37
CA LEU A 296 12.31 -7.01 2.37
C LEU A 296 13.80 -7.27 2.70
N GLN A 297 14.13 -7.60 3.95
CA GLN A 297 15.51 -7.86 4.41
C GLN A 297 15.87 -9.35 4.47
N ASP A 298 14.90 -10.24 4.74
CA ASP A 298 15.15 -11.69 4.78
C ASP A 298 15.50 -12.23 3.38
N PRO A 299 16.44 -13.19 3.26
CA PRO A 299 16.70 -13.86 1.98
C PRO A 299 15.41 -14.55 1.48
N VAL A 300 15.13 -14.40 0.18
CA VAL A 300 13.98 -15.07 -0.47
C VAL A 300 14.11 -16.57 -0.21
N PRO A 301 13.09 -17.27 0.36
CA PRO A 301 13.12 -18.70 0.44
C PRO A 301 13.23 -19.23 -1.00
N THR A 302 14.36 -19.80 -1.36
CA THR A 302 14.50 -20.58 -2.59
C THR A 302 13.59 -21.79 -2.44
N VAL A 303 12.53 -21.84 -3.23
CA VAL A 303 11.73 -23.04 -3.39
C VAL A 303 12.65 -24.05 -4.08
N GLU A 304 13.22 -25.00 -3.30
CA GLU A 304 13.92 -26.13 -3.90
C GLU A 304 12.89 -26.88 -4.76
N PRO A 305 13.22 -27.16 -6.04
CA PRO A 305 12.34 -27.98 -6.86
C PRO A 305 12.18 -29.34 -6.17
N VAL A 306 10.94 -29.71 -5.90
CA VAL A 306 10.61 -31.07 -5.42
C VAL A 306 11.17 -32.04 -6.46
N MET A 307 12.26 -32.69 -6.12
CA MET A 307 12.74 -33.82 -6.94
C MET A 307 11.66 -34.90 -6.92
N GLU A 308 10.98 -35.06 -8.04
CA GLU A 308 10.19 -36.28 -8.27
C GLU A 308 11.12 -37.47 -8.11
N VAL A 309 10.91 -38.21 -7.03
CA VAL A 309 11.51 -39.55 -6.88
C VAL A 309 10.78 -40.45 -7.85
N ALA A 310 11.38 -40.69 -9.01
CA ALA A 310 10.95 -41.73 -9.92
C ALA A 310 11.11 -43.08 -9.23
N SER A 311 10.01 -43.80 -9.09
CA SER A 311 9.95 -45.23 -8.76
C SER A 311 9.82 -46.05 -10.01
#